data_67bb6f584911e37b29b1148c724e4cfa
#
_entry.id   67bb6f584911e37b29b1148c724e4cfa
#
_cell.length_a   1.000
_cell.length_b   1.000
_cell.length_c   1.000
_cell.angle_alpha   90.00
_cell.angle_beta   90.00
_cell.angle_gamma   90.00
#
_symmetry.space_group_name_H-M   'P 1'
#
loop_
_entity.id
_entity.type
_entity.pdbx_description
1 polymer ?
#
loop_
_entity_poly.entity_id
_entity_poly.type
_entity_poly.pdbx_seq_one_letter_code
_entity_poly.pdbx_strand_id
1 'polypeptide(L)'
;MAYQMYVSLQGDNRIVRFVMDPDTGALESRGAVEISGGPAPMTFNPSRTTLYVGRRDGLELSSYDIDQKTGDLTPTGSVGLGGEPCYLSTDHTGKYVLSAYYQVGHCAVHPIDGSGAVGAEATEWLETGSGAHCFQTDPSNRYAFLPHIANGSGGIARLPADRQEAVNAIYQYKFEAATGRLTPNDPLIIPQEDEIGPRHYRFHPSKDLVYMSNEQGGSVTVYALDTGKGTLTAKQTITTLPSDYVGHISCSQIQIHPQGTHLYIGNRGHNSIASFSIDASTGLLTATGWEAVDPIPRAFSLDPTGNFLFVTGLDTGNLITFRVDQQSGGLTRLASQPVGSLPMWVLIANLPD
;
A
#
# COMPACT_ATOMS: atom_id res chain seq x y z
N MET A 1 -12.52 -20.29 10.15
CA MET A 1 -12.32 -19.78 8.77
C MET A 1 -10.84 -19.58 8.56
N ALA A 2 -10.29 -20.01 7.44
CA ALA A 2 -8.87 -19.82 7.12
C ALA A 2 -8.73 -18.56 6.25
N TYR A 3 -7.64 -17.82 6.42
CA TYR A 3 -7.36 -16.65 5.58
C TYR A 3 -6.44 -17.02 4.42
N GLN A 4 -6.74 -16.48 3.24
CA GLN A 4 -5.87 -16.61 2.07
C GLN A 4 -4.86 -15.48 2.04
N MET A 5 -3.59 -15.83 1.81
CA MET A 5 -2.49 -14.89 1.67
C MET A 5 -1.86 -15.02 0.28
N TYR A 6 -1.57 -13.88 -0.33
CA TYR A 6 -0.89 -13.75 -1.62
C TYR A 6 0.35 -12.89 -1.44
N VAL A 7 1.49 -13.38 -1.90
CA VAL A 7 2.76 -12.63 -1.89
C VAL A 7 3.29 -12.55 -3.31
N SER A 8 3.37 -11.35 -3.87
CA SER A 8 3.94 -11.15 -5.19
C SER A 8 5.46 -11.12 -5.14
N LEU A 9 6.08 -11.86 -6.07
CA LEU A 9 7.53 -12.00 -6.21
C LEU A 9 7.94 -11.45 -7.59
N GLN A 10 8.34 -10.18 -7.62
CA GLN A 10 8.73 -9.55 -8.89
C GLN A 10 9.91 -10.29 -9.55
N GLY A 11 10.92 -10.66 -8.76
CA GLY A 11 12.11 -11.32 -9.28
C GLY A 11 11.88 -12.74 -9.79
N ASP A 12 10.85 -13.42 -9.28
CA ASP A 12 10.52 -14.80 -9.69
C ASP A 12 9.35 -14.88 -10.68
N ASN A 13 8.75 -13.75 -11.06
CA ASN A 13 7.59 -13.72 -11.95
C ASN A 13 6.42 -14.61 -11.50
N ARG A 14 6.09 -14.59 -10.20
CA ARG A 14 5.01 -15.40 -9.64
C ARG A 14 4.37 -14.77 -8.42
N ILE A 15 3.20 -15.28 -8.06
CA ILE A 15 2.55 -15.03 -6.76
C ILE A 15 2.53 -16.34 -6.00
N VAL A 16 3.15 -16.38 -4.81
CA VAL A 16 3.03 -17.51 -3.89
C VAL A 16 1.80 -17.34 -3.02
N ARG A 17 1.17 -18.48 -2.68
CA ARG A 17 -0.09 -18.52 -1.95
C ARG A 17 0.05 -19.34 -0.68
N PHE A 18 -0.62 -18.86 0.36
CA PHE A 18 -0.70 -19.55 1.65
C PHE A 18 -2.12 -19.51 2.19
N VAL A 19 -2.44 -20.51 2.99
CA VAL A 19 -3.55 -20.47 3.94
C VAL A 19 -2.96 -20.13 5.30
N MET A 20 -3.49 -19.11 5.93
CA MET A 20 -3.10 -18.68 7.28
C MET A 20 -4.09 -19.20 8.31
N ASP A 21 -3.58 -19.83 9.35
CA ASP A 21 -4.33 -20.19 10.53
C ASP A 21 -4.56 -18.95 11.41
N PRO A 22 -5.82 -18.54 11.68
CA PRO A 22 -6.13 -17.29 12.38
C PRO A 22 -5.78 -17.32 13.88
N ASP A 23 -5.57 -18.49 14.47
CA ASP A 23 -5.27 -18.61 15.90
C ASP A 23 -3.76 -18.59 16.18
N THR A 24 -2.99 -19.13 15.25
CA THR A 24 -1.53 -19.33 15.41
C THR A 24 -0.69 -18.43 14.51
N GLY A 25 -1.24 -17.91 13.41
CA GLY A 25 -0.50 -17.21 12.35
C GLY A 25 0.36 -18.14 11.48
N ALA A 26 0.22 -19.46 11.64
CA ALA A 26 0.95 -20.42 10.83
C ALA A 26 0.50 -20.37 9.37
N LEU A 27 1.47 -20.50 8.46
CA LEU A 27 1.24 -20.45 7.02
C LEU A 27 1.42 -21.84 6.41
N GLU A 28 0.38 -22.33 5.75
CA GLU A 28 0.42 -23.54 4.92
C GLU A 28 0.51 -23.14 3.45
N SER A 29 1.57 -23.60 2.75
CA SER A 29 1.76 -23.29 1.33
C SER A 29 0.66 -23.92 0.47
N ARG A 30 0.15 -23.14 -0.47
CA ARG A 30 -0.81 -23.56 -1.52
C ARG A 30 -0.22 -23.44 -2.92
N GLY A 31 1.12 -23.44 -3.00
CA GLY A 31 1.85 -23.34 -4.26
C GLY A 31 1.95 -21.91 -4.79
N ALA A 32 2.17 -21.77 -6.08
CA ALA A 32 2.36 -20.50 -6.75
C ALA A 32 1.61 -20.45 -8.07
N VAL A 33 1.36 -19.22 -8.53
CA VAL A 33 0.82 -18.92 -9.86
C VAL A 33 1.89 -18.14 -10.61
N GLU A 34 2.30 -18.65 -11.77
CA GLU A 34 3.26 -17.98 -12.65
C GLU A 34 2.61 -16.78 -13.32
N ILE A 35 3.24 -15.61 -13.17
CA ILE A 35 2.76 -14.33 -13.70
C ILE A 35 3.96 -13.57 -14.24
N SER A 36 4.20 -13.63 -15.54
CA SER A 36 5.29 -12.91 -16.18
C SER A 36 5.14 -11.40 -16.08
N GLY A 37 6.24 -10.67 -16.23
CA GLY A 37 6.23 -9.20 -16.26
C GLY A 37 6.31 -8.54 -14.90
N GLY A 38 6.87 -9.20 -13.89
CA GLY A 38 7.21 -8.63 -12.60
C GLY A 38 6.00 -8.24 -11.74
N PRO A 39 5.19 -9.21 -11.23
CA PRO A 39 4.05 -8.90 -10.38
C PRO A 39 4.49 -8.18 -9.11
N ALA A 40 3.84 -7.04 -8.78
CA ALA A 40 4.23 -6.22 -7.64
C ALA A 40 3.02 -5.66 -6.88
N PRO A 41 2.47 -4.45 -7.16
CA PRO A 41 1.32 -4.01 -6.40
C PRO A 41 0.11 -4.91 -6.69
N MET A 42 -0.61 -5.25 -5.63
CA MET A 42 -1.85 -6.03 -5.71
C MET A 42 -2.96 -5.37 -4.92
N THR A 43 -4.19 -5.57 -5.36
CA THR A 43 -5.38 -5.20 -4.61
C THR A 43 -6.55 -6.13 -4.92
N PHE A 44 -7.47 -6.29 -3.96
CA PHE A 44 -8.73 -6.99 -4.18
C PHE A 44 -9.82 -6.02 -4.62
N ASN A 45 -10.85 -6.53 -5.30
CA ASN A 45 -12.14 -5.85 -5.31
C ASN A 45 -12.79 -5.91 -3.90
N PRO A 46 -13.77 -5.05 -3.57
CA PRO A 46 -14.40 -5.04 -2.24
C PRO A 46 -15.03 -6.37 -1.82
N SER A 47 -15.55 -7.15 -2.78
CA SER A 47 -16.13 -8.49 -2.54
C SER A 47 -15.08 -9.60 -2.40
N ARG A 48 -13.80 -9.32 -2.67
CA ARG A 48 -12.68 -10.28 -2.62
C ARG A 48 -12.83 -11.48 -3.57
N THR A 49 -13.58 -11.29 -4.64
CA THR A 49 -13.76 -12.29 -5.70
C THR A 49 -12.72 -12.13 -6.81
N THR A 50 -12.09 -10.97 -6.91
CA THR A 50 -11.10 -10.64 -7.95
C THR A 50 -9.84 -10.04 -7.34
N LEU A 51 -8.68 -10.50 -7.80
CA LEU A 51 -7.37 -9.93 -7.53
C LEU A 51 -6.89 -9.15 -8.74
N TYR A 52 -6.45 -7.91 -8.53
CA TYR A 52 -5.77 -7.09 -9.52
C TYR A 52 -4.28 -7.03 -9.22
N VAL A 53 -3.47 -7.21 -10.27
CA VAL A 53 -2.01 -7.32 -10.19
C VAL A 53 -1.36 -6.35 -11.17
N GLY A 54 -0.61 -5.38 -10.65
CA GLY A 54 0.25 -4.54 -11.45
C GLY A 54 1.55 -5.28 -11.79
N ARG A 55 1.86 -5.40 -13.08
CA ARG A 55 3.07 -6.05 -13.58
C ARG A 55 4.06 -4.99 -14.00
N ARG A 56 5.05 -4.73 -13.17
CA ARG A 56 5.95 -3.58 -13.30
C ARG A 56 6.84 -3.66 -14.54
N ASP A 57 7.43 -4.83 -14.78
CA ASP A 57 8.36 -5.02 -15.90
C ASP A 57 7.60 -5.17 -17.22
N GLY A 58 6.37 -5.68 -17.17
CA GLY A 58 5.48 -5.84 -18.33
C GLY A 58 4.67 -4.59 -18.66
N LEU A 59 4.64 -3.59 -17.79
CA LEU A 59 3.76 -2.40 -17.88
C LEU A 59 2.30 -2.80 -18.13
N GLU A 60 1.77 -3.69 -17.30
CA GLU A 60 0.43 -4.24 -17.46
C GLU A 60 -0.32 -4.28 -16.13
N LEU A 61 -1.65 -4.29 -16.23
CA LEU A 61 -2.58 -4.52 -15.14
C LEU A 61 -3.43 -5.76 -15.48
N SER A 62 -3.31 -6.79 -14.67
CA SER A 62 -4.01 -8.07 -14.88
C SER A 62 -5.07 -8.31 -13.82
N SER A 63 -6.15 -8.96 -14.23
CA SER A 63 -7.28 -9.36 -13.39
C SER A 63 -7.32 -10.88 -13.27
N TYR A 64 -7.58 -11.37 -12.06
CA TYR A 64 -7.69 -12.79 -11.74
C TYR A 64 -8.94 -13.03 -10.92
N ASP A 65 -9.77 -13.98 -11.34
CA ASP A 65 -10.84 -14.52 -10.52
C ASP A 65 -10.26 -15.37 -9.38
N ILE A 66 -10.86 -15.27 -8.20
CA ILE A 66 -10.42 -15.99 -7.00
C ILE A 66 -11.41 -17.09 -6.69
N ASP A 67 -11.00 -18.34 -6.76
CA ASP A 67 -11.81 -19.44 -6.26
C ASP A 67 -12.03 -19.28 -4.74
N GLN A 68 -13.26 -19.12 -4.32
CA GLN A 68 -13.60 -18.76 -2.96
C GLN A 68 -13.33 -19.86 -1.93
N LYS A 69 -13.14 -21.10 -2.39
CA LYS A 69 -12.84 -22.26 -1.52
C LYS A 69 -11.35 -22.52 -1.40
N THR A 70 -10.63 -22.40 -2.51
CA THR A 70 -9.21 -22.79 -2.59
C THR A 70 -8.27 -21.60 -2.60
N GLY A 71 -8.76 -20.40 -2.94
CA GLY A 71 -7.94 -19.21 -3.17
C GLY A 71 -7.14 -19.27 -4.49
N ASP A 72 -7.47 -20.22 -5.39
CA ASP A 72 -6.81 -20.33 -6.69
C ASP A 72 -7.12 -19.11 -7.58
N LEU A 73 -6.13 -18.72 -8.38
CA LEU A 73 -6.22 -17.57 -9.27
C LEU A 73 -6.39 -18.01 -10.72
N THR A 74 -7.45 -17.55 -11.38
CA THR A 74 -7.71 -17.79 -12.80
C THR A 74 -7.65 -16.44 -13.54
N PRO A 75 -6.78 -16.26 -14.57
CA PRO A 75 -6.70 -14.99 -15.28
C PRO A 75 -7.99 -14.71 -16.05
N THR A 76 -8.52 -13.48 -15.92
CA THR A 76 -9.73 -13.01 -16.60
C THR A 76 -9.46 -11.91 -17.62
N GLY A 77 -8.32 -11.23 -17.51
CA GLY A 77 -7.93 -10.19 -18.46
C GLY A 77 -6.60 -9.52 -18.10
N SER A 78 -6.05 -8.80 -19.08
CA SER A 78 -4.87 -7.96 -18.90
C SER A 78 -4.96 -6.76 -19.84
N VAL A 79 -4.52 -5.59 -19.36
CA VAL A 79 -4.47 -4.36 -20.15
C VAL A 79 -3.08 -3.75 -20.06
N GLY A 80 -2.59 -3.19 -21.19
CA GLY A 80 -1.34 -2.45 -21.22
C GLY A 80 -1.46 -1.09 -20.52
N LEU A 81 -0.39 -0.68 -19.85
CA LEU A 81 -0.31 0.58 -19.11
C LEU A 81 0.73 1.52 -19.75
N GLY A 82 0.51 2.82 -19.60
CA GLY A 82 1.46 3.84 -20.07
C GLY A 82 2.71 4.01 -19.20
N GLY A 83 2.86 3.23 -18.13
CA GLY A 83 3.98 3.31 -17.20
C GLY A 83 4.00 2.17 -16.20
N GLU A 84 5.07 2.12 -15.40
CA GLU A 84 5.27 1.12 -14.36
C GLU A 84 4.35 1.39 -13.15
N PRO A 85 3.37 0.51 -12.85
CA PRO A 85 2.48 0.72 -11.71
C PRO A 85 3.21 0.48 -10.39
N CYS A 86 3.12 1.43 -9.45
CA CYS A 86 3.71 1.27 -8.13
C CYS A 86 2.68 1.06 -7.02
N TYR A 87 1.41 1.36 -7.28
CA TYR A 87 0.31 1.19 -6.35
C TYR A 87 -1.00 0.89 -7.09
N LEU A 88 -1.82 0.04 -6.49
CA LEU A 88 -3.19 -0.24 -6.91
C LEU A 88 -4.15 -0.16 -5.73
N SER A 89 -5.34 0.34 -5.98
CA SER A 89 -6.51 0.20 -5.12
C SER A 89 -7.76 0.03 -5.96
N THR A 90 -8.85 -0.41 -5.34
CA THR A 90 -10.18 -0.31 -5.95
C THR A 90 -10.98 0.78 -5.25
N ASP A 91 -11.90 1.40 -5.96
CA ASP A 91 -12.90 2.25 -5.33
C ASP A 91 -13.86 1.39 -4.47
N HIS A 92 -14.58 2.01 -3.54
CA HIS A 92 -15.44 1.28 -2.59
C HIS A 92 -16.65 0.59 -3.24
N THR A 93 -17.00 0.95 -4.49
CA THR A 93 -18.08 0.26 -5.24
C THR A 93 -17.57 -0.92 -6.03
N GLY A 94 -16.26 -1.07 -6.19
CA GLY A 94 -15.62 -2.12 -7.02
C GLY A 94 -15.83 -1.92 -8.53
N LYS A 95 -16.12 -0.69 -8.96
CA LYS A 95 -16.29 -0.35 -10.37
C LYS A 95 -15.03 0.15 -11.05
N TYR A 96 -14.00 0.53 -10.27
CA TYR A 96 -12.80 1.12 -10.79
C TYR A 96 -11.55 0.62 -10.06
N VAL A 97 -10.46 0.44 -10.81
CA VAL A 97 -9.10 0.32 -10.27
C VAL A 97 -8.43 1.68 -10.39
N LEU A 98 -7.91 2.17 -9.27
CA LEU A 98 -7.08 3.36 -9.19
C LEU A 98 -5.61 2.92 -9.13
N SER A 99 -4.75 3.59 -9.90
CA SER A 99 -3.32 3.26 -9.97
C SER A 99 -2.43 4.49 -9.97
N ALA A 100 -1.24 4.37 -9.39
CA ALA A 100 -0.22 5.41 -9.36
C ALA A 100 1.04 4.92 -10.09
N TYR A 101 1.72 5.86 -10.77
CA TYR A 101 2.88 5.61 -11.62
C TYR A 101 4.02 6.54 -11.24
N TYR A 102 4.95 6.03 -10.44
CA TYR A 102 6.02 6.82 -9.82
C TYR A 102 6.92 7.50 -10.84
N GLN A 103 7.41 6.75 -11.82
CA GLN A 103 8.41 7.24 -12.78
C GLN A 103 7.83 8.21 -13.80
N VAL A 104 6.66 7.90 -14.33
CA VAL A 104 6.00 8.74 -15.34
C VAL A 104 5.19 9.88 -14.76
N GLY A 105 4.99 9.90 -13.44
CA GLY A 105 4.29 10.99 -12.75
C GLY A 105 2.80 11.08 -13.10
N HIS A 106 2.12 9.92 -13.18
CA HIS A 106 0.71 9.85 -13.55
C HIS A 106 -0.11 9.14 -12.47
N CYS A 107 -1.41 9.34 -12.51
CA CYS A 107 -2.40 8.46 -11.91
C CYS A 107 -3.43 8.05 -12.96
N ALA A 108 -4.08 6.91 -12.75
CA ALA A 108 -5.14 6.46 -13.65
C ALA A 108 -6.32 5.85 -12.90
N VAL A 109 -7.47 5.87 -13.56
CA VAL A 109 -8.70 5.19 -13.17
C VAL A 109 -9.15 4.32 -14.32
N HIS A 110 -9.16 3.00 -14.11
CA HIS A 110 -9.62 2.03 -15.10
C HIS A 110 -10.98 1.47 -14.68
N PRO A 111 -11.95 1.37 -15.58
CA PRO A 111 -13.22 0.73 -15.26
C PRO A 111 -13.06 -0.77 -15.07
N ILE A 112 -13.90 -1.36 -14.24
CA ILE A 112 -14.05 -2.80 -14.06
C ILE A 112 -15.37 -3.19 -14.71
N ASP A 113 -15.35 -4.18 -15.58
CA ASP A 113 -16.53 -4.67 -16.26
C ASP A 113 -17.36 -5.65 -15.41
N GLY A 114 -18.49 -6.12 -15.94
CA GLY A 114 -19.39 -7.03 -15.23
C GLY A 114 -18.81 -8.43 -14.96
N SER A 115 -17.67 -8.79 -15.58
CA SER A 115 -16.94 -10.03 -15.31
C SER A 115 -15.85 -9.85 -14.22
N GLY A 116 -15.62 -8.63 -13.75
CA GLY A 116 -14.55 -8.29 -12.84
C GLY A 116 -13.22 -7.97 -13.54
N ALA A 117 -13.16 -8.02 -14.87
CA ALA A 117 -11.96 -7.69 -15.61
C ALA A 117 -11.78 -6.16 -15.75
N VAL A 118 -10.52 -5.71 -15.71
CA VAL A 118 -10.18 -4.30 -15.96
C VAL A 118 -10.37 -3.97 -17.44
N GLY A 119 -11.05 -2.85 -17.74
CA GLY A 119 -11.24 -2.34 -19.09
C GLY A 119 -9.94 -1.80 -19.69
N ALA A 120 -9.80 -1.97 -21.02
CA ALA A 120 -8.59 -1.62 -21.75
C ALA A 120 -8.29 -0.11 -21.75
N GLU A 121 -9.34 0.72 -21.76
CA GLU A 121 -9.20 2.18 -21.77
C GLU A 121 -9.44 2.75 -20.38
N ALA A 122 -8.49 3.52 -19.89
CA ALA A 122 -8.64 4.26 -18.66
C ALA A 122 -9.71 5.35 -18.80
N THR A 123 -10.59 5.47 -17.81
CA THR A 123 -11.50 6.63 -17.69
C THR A 123 -10.71 7.92 -17.48
N GLU A 124 -9.61 7.83 -16.73
CA GLU A 124 -8.67 8.90 -16.48
C GLU A 124 -7.23 8.39 -16.59
N TRP A 125 -6.39 9.17 -17.29
CA TRP A 125 -4.94 9.05 -17.33
C TRP A 125 -4.37 10.45 -17.17
N LEU A 126 -4.10 10.85 -15.91
CA LEU A 126 -3.76 12.22 -15.57
C LEU A 126 -2.26 12.36 -15.29
N GLU A 127 -1.64 13.33 -15.96
CA GLU A 127 -0.32 13.81 -15.60
C GLU A 127 -0.41 14.65 -14.33
N THR A 128 0.44 14.35 -13.35
CA THR A 128 0.42 15.00 -12.04
C THR A 128 1.79 15.55 -11.64
N GLY A 129 2.80 14.75 -11.66
CA GLY A 129 4.18 15.06 -11.29
C GLY A 129 4.94 13.79 -10.97
N SER A 130 6.23 13.81 -11.17
CA SER A 130 7.08 12.68 -10.82
C SER A 130 6.95 12.35 -9.33
N GLY A 131 7.00 11.07 -8.99
CA GLY A 131 6.92 10.64 -7.59
C GLY A 131 5.54 10.19 -7.12
N ALA A 132 4.51 10.19 -7.98
CA ALA A 132 3.17 9.66 -7.63
C ALA A 132 3.27 8.23 -7.09
N HIS A 133 2.80 7.98 -5.84
CA HIS A 133 3.14 6.71 -5.20
C HIS A 133 1.96 5.91 -4.64
N CYS A 134 0.89 6.52 -4.17
CA CYS A 134 -0.27 5.87 -3.59
C CYS A 134 -1.54 6.56 -4.06
N PHE A 135 -2.56 5.82 -4.46
CA PHE A 135 -3.79 6.42 -4.96
C PHE A 135 -4.99 5.60 -4.48
N GLN A 136 -5.82 6.19 -3.62
CA GLN A 136 -7.01 5.58 -3.03
C GLN A 136 -8.13 6.61 -2.89
N THR A 137 -9.38 6.15 -2.95
CA THR A 137 -10.51 6.97 -2.54
C THR A 137 -10.65 7.00 -1.02
N ASP A 138 -11.25 8.07 -0.50
CA ASP A 138 -11.63 8.19 0.91
C ASP A 138 -12.78 7.22 1.28
N PRO A 139 -13.06 6.97 2.57
CA PRO A 139 -14.13 6.07 2.98
C PRO A 139 -15.52 6.42 2.44
N SER A 140 -15.76 7.69 2.09
CA SER A 140 -17.02 8.14 1.48
C SER A 140 -17.10 7.88 -0.04
N ASN A 141 -15.99 7.46 -0.66
CA ASN A 141 -15.81 7.29 -2.10
C ASN A 141 -16.07 8.56 -2.94
N ARG A 142 -15.83 9.74 -2.33
CA ARG A 142 -16.05 11.06 -2.99
C ARG A 142 -14.77 11.83 -3.26
N TYR A 143 -13.68 11.45 -2.61
CA TYR A 143 -12.40 12.13 -2.71
C TYR A 143 -11.28 11.12 -2.90
N ALA A 144 -10.21 11.52 -3.58
CA ALA A 144 -9.03 10.69 -3.77
C ALA A 144 -7.76 11.49 -3.52
N PHE A 145 -6.73 10.85 -2.94
CA PHE A 145 -5.47 11.50 -2.60
C PHE A 145 -4.31 10.80 -3.27
N LEU A 146 -3.35 11.60 -3.77
CA LEU A 146 -2.18 11.12 -4.48
C LEU A 146 -0.93 11.81 -3.92
N PRO A 147 -0.18 11.19 -3.00
CA PRO A 147 1.09 11.70 -2.52
C PRO A 147 2.19 11.50 -3.55
N HIS A 148 3.12 12.46 -3.57
CA HIS A 148 4.28 12.51 -4.46
C HIS A 148 5.56 12.61 -3.65
N ILE A 149 6.55 11.78 -3.99
CA ILE A 149 7.88 11.79 -3.41
C ILE A 149 8.81 12.52 -4.39
N ALA A 150 9.34 13.67 -4.00
CA ALA A 150 10.31 14.37 -4.82
C ALA A 150 11.59 13.54 -5.03
N ASN A 151 12.30 13.81 -6.11
CA ASN A 151 13.64 13.29 -6.33
C ASN A 151 14.59 13.83 -5.28
N GLY A 152 14.75 13.11 -4.20
CA GLY A 152 15.71 13.36 -3.16
C GLY A 152 16.52 12.10 -2.88
N SER A 153 17.70 12.31 -2.39
CA SER A 153 18.68 11.36 -1.95
C SER A 153 18.12 10.02 -1.43
N GLY A 154 18.07 9.00 -2.25
CA GLY A 154 17.96 7.63 -1.75
C GLY A 154 16.85 6.73 -2.24
N GLY A 155 16.02 7.14 -3.17
CA GLY A 155 15.11 6.22 -3.87
C GLY A 155 15.90 5.26 -4.75
N ILE A 156 15.51 3.97 -4.77
CA ILE A 156 16.13 2.94 -5.63
C ILE A 156 16.00 3.26 -7.12
N ALA A 157 15.09 4.15 -7.51
CA ALA A 157 14.90 4.62 -8.87
C ALA A 157 15.29 6.10 -9.00
N ARG A 158 16.41 6.38 -9.66
CA ARG A 158 16.70 7.72 -10.17
C ARG A 158 15.76 7.99 -11.33
N LEU A 159 14.95 9.02 -11.24
CA LEU A 159 14.21 9.52 -12.39
C LEU A 159 15.20 10.04 -13.45
N PRO A 160 14.92 9.86 -14.75
CA PRO A 160 15.71 10.46 -15.81
C PRO A 160 15.84 11.97 -15.61
N ALA A 161 17.01 12.52 -15.91
CA ALA A 161 17.35 13.94 -15.69
C ALA A 161 16.51 14.94 -16.51
N ASP A 162 15.74 14.46 -17.46
CA ASP A 162 14.91 15.24 -18.41
C ASP A 162 13.43 15.33 -18.00
N ARG A 163 13.06 14.78 -16.83
CA ARG A 163 11.66 14.83 -16.35
C ARG A 163 11.41 16.00 -15.43
N GLN A 164 10.18 16.52 -15.50
CA GLN A 164 9.67 17.63 -14.70
C GLN A 164 10.08 17.53 -13.22
N GLU A 165 10.31 18.67 -12.61
CA GLU A 165 10.67 18.77 -11.19
C GLU A 165 9.77 17.89 -10.35
N ALA A 166 10.37 16.90 -9.69
CA ALA A 166 9.67 16.08 -8.73
C ALA A 166 9.29 16.95 -7.54
N VAL A 167 8.04 16.85 -7.12
CA VAL A 167 7.49 17.69 -6.05
C VAL A 167 7.15 16.84 -4.83
N ASN A 168 7.47 17.33 -3.64
CA ASN A 168 6.90 16.81 -2.41
C ASN A 168 5.53 17.43 -2.22
N ALA A 169 4.48 16.68 -2.50
CA ALA A 169 3.12 17.21 -2.48
C ALA A 169 2.09 16.10 -2.29
N ILE A 170 0.90 16.50 -1.88
CA ILE A 170 -0.29 15.65 -1.90
C ILE A 170 -1.30 16.30 -2.83
N TYR A 171 -1.66 15.59 -3.91
CA TYR A 171 -2.73 16.02 -4.81
C TYR A 171 -4.06 15.51 -4.28
N GLN A 172 -5.09 16.36 -4.34
CA GLN A 172 -6.43 16.11 -3.84
C GLN A 172 -7.43 16.23 -4.99
N TYR A 173 -8.24 15.20 -5.16
CA TYR A 173 -9.25 15.15 -6.20
C TYR A 173 -10.63 14.88 -5.60
N LYS A 174 -11.66 15.39 -6.25
CA LYS A 174 -13.03 14.89 -6.13
C LYS A 174 -13.17 13.70 -7.05
N PHE A 175 -13.71 12.61 -6.54
CA PHE A 175 -13.94 11.38 -7.28
C PHE A 175 -15.46 11.19 -7.49
N GLU A 176 -15.86 11.01 -8.73
CA GLU A 176 -17.25 10.73 -9.08
C GLU A 176 -17.43 9.22 -9.26
N ALA A 177 -17.96 8.53 -8.25
CA ALA A 177 -18.10 7.08 -8.24
C ALA A 177 -19.06 6.52 -9.32
N ALA A 178 -19.90 7.36 -9.94
CA ALA A 178 -20.78 6.97 -11.03
C ALA A 178 -20.03 6.81 -12.36
N THR A 179 -19.01 7.64 -12.60
CA THR A 179 -18.32 7.76 -13.89
C THR A 179 -16.82 7.44 -13.81
N GLY A 180 -16.23 7.35 -12.61
CA GLY A 180 -14.79 7.21 -12.39
C GLY A 180 -13.99 8.48 -12.69
N ARG A 181 -14.66 9.63 -12.89
CA ARG A 181 -14.01 10.89 -13.22
C ARG A 181 -13.38 11.53 -11.99
N LEU A 182 -12.24 12.19 -12.26
CA LEU A 182 -11.51 12.99 -11.28
C LEU A 182 -11.63 14.47 -11.64
N THR A 183 -11.96 15.31 -10.67
CA THR A 183 -11.85 16.75 -10.80
C THR A 183 -10.93 17.31 -9.73
N PRO A 184 -10.07 18.29 -10.05
CA PRO A 184 -9.22 18.94 -9.05
C PRO A 184 -10.05 19.44 -7.86
N ASN A 185 -9.55 19.19 -6.64
CA ASN A 185 -10.13 19.80 -5.46
C ASN A 185 -9.58 21.22 -5.26
N ASP A 186 -10.08 21.94 -4.28
CA ASP A 186 -9.62 23.28 -3.93
C ASP A 186 -9.16 23.32 -2.45
N PRO A 187 -7.84 23.41 -2.22
CA PRO A 187 -6.75 23.39 -3.20
C PRO A 187 -6.53 22.00 -3.82
N LEU A 188 -6.06 21.96 -5.08
CA LEU A 188 -5.61 20.70 -5.70
C LEU A 188 -4.38 20.14 -5.00
N ILE A 189 -3.42 21.00 -4.65
CA ILE A 189 -2.10 20.59 -4.17
C ILE A 189 -1.90 21.12 -2.75
N ILE A 190 -1.49 20.20 -1.86
CA ILE A 190 -0.93 20.54 -0.55
C ILE A 190 0.59 20.37 -0.68
N PRO A 191 1.36 21.46 -0.75
CA PRO A 191 2.81 21.39 -0.79
C PRO A 191 3.32 20.83 0.52
N GLN A 192 4.41 20.06 0.45
CA GLN A 192 5.13 19.54 1.60
C GLN A 192 6.53 20.15 1.65
N GLU A 193 7.12 20.17 2.83
CA GLU A 193 8.51 20.58 3.00
C GLU A 193 9.45 19.66 2.21
N ASP A 194 10.62 20.19 1.86
CA ASP A 194 11.68 19.42 1.21
C ASP A 194 12.05 18.20 2.05
N GLU A 195 12.38 17.11 1.38
CA GLU A 195 12.79 15.84 1.98
C GLU A 195 11.74 15.16 2.89
N ILE A 196 10.47 15.55 2.85
CA ILE A 196 9.41 14.81 3.53
C ILE A 196 9.07 13.54 2.76
N GLY A 197 8.74 13.63 1.49
CA GLY A 197 8.43 12.48 0.62
C GLY A 197 7.18 11.71 1.04
N PRO A 198 5.98 12.31 1.00
CA PRO A 198 4.74 11.60 1.35
C PRO A 198 4.54 10.41 0.39
N ARG A 199 4.24 9.22 0.95
CA ARG A 199 4.33 7.96 0.21
C ARG A 199 3.04 7.15 0.20
N HIS A 200 2.77 6.43 1.28
CA HIS A 200 1.57 5.61 1.48
C HIS A 200 0.75 6.16 2.63
N TYR A 201 -0.55 5.93 2.59
CA TYR A 201 -1.44 6.37 3.67
C TYR A 201 -2.52 5.34 3.98
N ARG A 202 -3.10 5.48 5.17
CA ARG A 202 -4.28 4.74 5.62
C ARG A 202 -5.25 5.69 6.29
N PHE A 203 -6.52 5.49 6.03
CA PHE A 203 -7.60 6.14 6.77
C PHE A 203 -7.79 5.46 8.13
N HIS A 204 -8.10 6.24 9.15
CA HIS A 204 -8.54 5.67 10.42
C HIS A 204 -9.90 4.99 10.24
N PRO A 205 -10.14 3.77 10.78
CA PRO A 205 -11.36 3.02 10.53
C PRO A 205 -12.65 3.67 11.04
N SER A 206 -12.57 4.63 11.97
CA SER A 206 -13.73 5.27 12.60
C SER A 206 -13.59 6.77 12.88
N LYS A 207 -12.52 7.41 12.45
CA LYS A 207 -12.29 8.85 12.62
C LYS A 207 -11.94 9.49 11.28
N ASP A 208 -12.23 10.77 11.14
CA ASP A 208 -11.87 11.55 9.96
C ASP A 208 -10.37 11.94 10.00
N LEU A 209 -9.51 10.91 10.00
CA LEU A 209 -8.06 11.03 10.06
C LEU A 209 -7.39 10.18 8.99
N VAL A 210 -6.26 10.70 8.50
CA VAL A 210 -5.36 10.02 7.55
C VAL A 210 -3.96 9.98 8.13
N TYR A 211 -3.33 8.82 8.12
CA TYR A 211 -1.94 8.62 8.50
C TYR A 211 -1.10 8.39 7.26
N MET A 212 -0.09 9.20 7.03
CA MET A 212 0.73 9.16 5.83
C MET A 212 2.19 8.96 6.18
N SER A 213 2.81 7.88 5.66
CA SER A 213 4.24 7.65 5.80
C SER A 213 5.02 8.60 4.90
N ASN A 214 6.09 9.17 5.42
CA ASN A 214 6.98 10.07 4.72
C ASN A 214 8.31 9.35 4.44
N GLU A 215 8.53 8.98 3.16
CA GLU A 215 9.67 8.13 2.79
C GLU A 215 11.00 8.75 3.14
N GLN A 216 11.21 9.99 2.73
CA GLN A 216 12.48 10.69 2.88
C GLN A 216 12.66 11.26 4.30
N GLY A 217 11.55 11.72 4.90
CA GLY A 217 11.59 12.33 6.24
C GLY A 217 11.65 11.34 7.40
N GLY A 218 11.57 10.01 7.13
CA GLY A 218 11.59 9.01 8.21
C GLY A 218 10.53 9.28 9.27
N SER A 219 9.34 9.64 8.85
CA SER A 219 8.29 10.11 9.74
C SER A 219 6.90 9.67 9.28
N VAL A 220 5.91 9.92 10.11
CA VAL A 220 4.50 9.82 9.78
C VAL A 220 3.80 11.12 10.11
N THR A 221 2.95 11.58 9.17
CA THR A 221 2.09 12.75 9.41
C THR A 221 0.64 12.30 9.59
N VAL A 222 0.00 12.78 10.65
CA VAL A 222 -1.43 12.64 10.91
C VAL A 222 -2.13 13.84 10.32
N TYR A 223 -3.11 13.62 9.45
CA TYR A 223 -3.95 14.65 8.87
C TYR A 223 -5.40 14.51 9.36
N ALA A 224 -6.04 15.63 9.66
CA ALA A 224 -7.50 15.70 9.71
C ALA A 224 -8.05 15.73 8.29
N LEU A 225 -9.08 14.94 8.02
CA LEU A 225 -9.84 14.93 6.79
C LEU A 225 -11.13 15.76 6.98
N ASP A 226 -11.28 16.83 6.24
CA ASP A 226 -12.59 17.50 6.11
C ASP A 226 -13.45 16.68 5.13
N THR A 227 -14.32 15.85 5.67
CA THR A 227 -15.20 14.95 4.87
C THR A 227 -16.25 15.72 4.03
N GLY A 228 -16.48 16.99 4.31
CA GLY A 228 -17.36 17.85 3.51
C GLY A 228 -16.66 18.42 2.29
N LYS A 229 -15.36 18.72 2.40
CA LYS A 229 -14.56 19.38 1.35
C LYS A 229 -13.57 18.42 0.67
N GLY A 230 -13.20 17.29 1.34
CA GLY A 230 -12.16 16.38 0.87
C GLY A 230 -10.77 17.00 0.95
N THR A 231 -10.49 17.76 1.99
CA THR A 231 -9.19 18.41 2.18
C THR A 231 -8.49 17.87 3.43
N LEU A 232 -7.16 17.82 3.38
CA LEU A 232 -6.31 17.36 4.47
C LEU A 232 -5.66 18.55 5.19
N THR A 233 -5.62 18.48 6.53
CA THR A 233 -4.91 19.46 7.38
C THR A 233 -4.00 18.73 8.34
N ALA A 234 -2.70 19.00 8.30
CA ALA A 234 -1.71 18.36 9.18
C ALA A 234 -1.98 18.68 10.66
N LYS A 235 -1.88 17.65 11.51
CA LYS A 235 -2.08 17.71 12.96
C LYS A 235 -0.83 17.38 13.74
N GLN A 236 -0.05 16.42 13.26
CA GLN A 236 1.15 15.93 13.91
C GLN A 236 2.08 15.33 12.87
N THR A 237 3.38 15.57 13.02
CA THR A 237 4.42 14.78 12.36
C THR A 237 5.33 14.20 13.42
N ILE A 238 5.58 12.89 13.40
CA ILE A 238 6.40 12.19 14.37
C ILE A 238 7.38 11.24 13.65
N THR A 239 8.61 11.15 14.16
CA THR A 239 9.63 10.26 13.58
C THR A 239 9.26 8.80 13.70
N THR A 240 9.64 8.00 12.69
CA THR A 240 9.55 6.53 12.70
C THR A 240 10.84 5.85 13.11
N LEU A 241 11.88 6.64 13.49
CA LEU A 241 13.22 6.16 13.79
C LEU A 241 13.59 6.45 15.24
N PRO A 242 14.44 5.63 15.86
CA PRO A 242 15.06 5.95 17.15
C PRO A 242 15.83 7.28 17.07
N SER A 243 15.88 8.02 18.17
CA SER A 243 16.51 9.34 18.22
C SER A 243 18.03 9.33 18.01
N ASP A 244 18.67 8.18 18.23
CA ASP A 244 20.10 7.93 18.06
C ASP A 244 20.45 7.28 16.71
N TYR A 245 19.45 7.03 15.85
CA TYR A 245 19.72 6.43 14.55
C TYR A 245 20.43 7.40 13.61
N VAL A 246 21.55 6.94 13.08
CA VAL A 246 22.33 7.63 12.04
C VAL A 246 22.50 6.67 10.87
N GLY A 247 21.84 6.95 9.74
CA GLY A 247 21.89 6.07 8.58
C GLY A 247 20.94 6.51 7.48
N HIS A 248 20.74 5.63 6.52
CA HIS A 248 19.84 5.87 5.40
C HIS A 248 18.38 5.89 5.88
N ILE A 249 17.67 6.96 5.56
CA ILE A 249 16.25 7.15 5.91
C ILE A 249 15.39 6.81 4.70
N SER A 250 14.48 5.84 4.86
CA SER A 250 13.53 5.47 3.80
C SER A 250 12.37 4.67 4.37
N CYS A 251 11.24 5.33 4.65
CA CYS A 251 10.01 4.62 5.02
C CYS A 251 9.42 3.85 3.84
N SER A 252 8.71 2.76 4.12
CA SER A 252 8.01 1.96 3.12
C SER A 252 6.49 2.05 3.27
N GLN A 253 5.83 0.94 3.51
CA GLN A 253 4.38 0.88 3.70
C GLN A 253 3.97 1.33 5.10
N ILE A 254 2.69 1.56 5.25
CA ILE A 254 2.00 1.90 6.50
C ILE A 254 0.76 1.01 6.63
N GLN A 255 0.53 0.46 7.80
CA GLN A 255 -0.65 -0.34 8.14
C GLN A 255 -1.25 0.15 9.45
N ILE A 256 -2.56 0.23 9.50
CA ILE A 256 -3.32 0.53 10.71
C ILE A 256 -4.00 -0.74 11.22
N HIS A 257 -3.96 -0.95 12.53
CA HIS A 257 -4.70 -2.03 13.16
C HIS A 257 -6.20 -1.89 12.85
N PRO A 258 -6.93 -2.98 12.55
CA PRO A 258 -8.35 -2.90 12.16
C PRO A 258 -9.25 -2.17 13.16
N GLN A 259 -8.90 -2.19 14.45
CA GLN A 259 -9.62 -1.45 15.50
C GLN A 259 -9.18 0.02 15.63
N GLY A 260 -8.19 0.49 14.85
CA GLY A 260 -7.70 1.86 14.92
C GLY A 260 -6.89 2.17 16.19
N THR A 261 -6.32 1.18 16.86
CA THR A 261 -5.59 1.33 18.12
C THR A 261 -4.09 1.48 17.95
N HIS A 262 -3.52 0.94 16.86
CA HIS A 262 -2.09 0.93 16.60
C HIS A 262 -1.78 1.19 15.12
N LEU A 263 -0.57 1.67 14.86
CA LEU A 263 -0.06 1.95 13.51
C LEU A 263 1.34 1.37 13.38
N TYR A 264 1.65 0.84 12.17
CA TYR A 264 2.94 0.21 11.85
C TYR A 264 3.52 0.81 10.58
N ILE A 265 4.84 1.08 10.58
CA ILE A 265 5.55 1.65 9.44
C ILE A 265 6.88 0.92 9.25
N GLY A 266 7.17 0.51 8.02
CA GLY A 266 8.43 -0.12 7.67
C GLY A 266 9.53 0.92 7.42
N ASN A 267 10.71 0.72 8.01
CA ASN A 267 11.92 1.53 7.84
C ASN A 267 12.97 0.72 7.08
N ARG A 268 13.16 0.99 5.79
CA ARG A 268 14.05 0.23 4.91
C ARG A 268 15.53 0.44 5.20
N GLY A 269 15.95 1.60 5.69
CA GLY A 269 17.33 1.87 6.09
C GLY A 269 17.67 1.30 7.45
N HIS A 270 16.79 1.51 8.45
CA HIS A 270 16.92 0.98 9.79
C HIS A 270 16.57 -0.52 9.90
N ASN A 271 15.91 -1.07 8.90
CA ASN A 271 15.45 -2.46 8.84
C ASN A 271 14.59 -2.84 10.05
N SER A 272 13.55 -2.05 10.28
CA SER A 272 12.60 -2.25 11.37
C SER A 272 11.17 -1.98 10.97
N ILE A 273 10.24 -2.46 11.80
CA ILE A 273 8.87 -1.96 11.86
C ILE A 273 8.77 -1.04 13.08
N ALA A 274 8.46 0.23 12.83
CA ALA A 274 8.09 1.18 13.88
C ALA A 274 6.63 0.96 14.27
N SER A 275 6.36 0.90 15.58
CA SER A 275 5.03 0.73 16.16
C SER A 275 4.62 2.00 16.90
N PHE A 276 3.34 2.36 16.76
CA PHE A 276 2.75 3.52 17.43
C PHE A 276 1.41 3.13 18.06
N SER A 277 1.13 3.64 19.25
CA SER A 277 -0.23 3.69 19.78
C SER A 277 -0.97 4.89 19.21
N ILE A 278 -2.27 4.72 18.98
CA ILE A 278 -3.19 5.77 18.52
C ILE A 278 -4.05 6.18 19.70
N ASP A 279 -3.99 7.44 20.10
CA ASP A 279 -4.84 7.98 21.17
C ASP A 279 -6.32 7.89 20.78
N ALA A 280 -7.11 7.23 21.63
CA ALA A 280 -8.52 6.95 21.34
C ALA A 280 -9.38 8.21 21.18
N SER A 281 -9.00 9.33 21.80
CA SER A 281 -9.76 10.59 21.75
C SER A 281 -9.35 11.48 20.58
N THR A 282 -8.04 11.67 20.39
CA THR A 282 -7.47 12.62 19.43
C THR A 282 -7.02 11.97 18.13
N GLY A 283 -6.71 10.67 18.15
CA GLY A 283 -6.09 9.93 17.05
C GLY A 283 -4.61 10.27 16.82
N LEU A 284 -3.99 11.01 17.74
CA LEU A 284 -2.56 11.32 17.66
C LEU A 284 -1.71 10.10 18.02
N LEU A 285 -0.47 10.10 17.54
CA LEU A 285 0.46 8.99 17.64
C LEU A 285 1.46 9.18 18.78
N THR A 286 1.77 8.07 19.45
CA THR A 286 2.92 7.96 20.36
C THR A 286 3.73 6.73 19.94
N ALA A 287 5.03 6.90 19.71
CA ALA A 287 5.92 5.78 19.36
C ALA A 287 6.01 4.79 20.53
N THR A 288 5.85 3.50 20.26
CA THR A 288 5.89 2.43 21.26
C THR A 288 7.07 1.50 21.12
N GLY A 289 7.73 1.48 19.94
CA GLY A 289 8.93 0.68 19.74
C GLY A 289 9.31 0.48 18.28
N TRP A 290 10.41 -0.24 18.10
CA TRP A 290 10.99 -0.62 16.82
C TRP A 290 11.37 -2.09 16.86
N GLU A 291 10.75 -2.90 16.04
CA GLU A 291 11.05 -4.32 15.95
C GLU A 291 11.95 -4.59 14.75
N ALA A 292 13.09 -5.25 14.99
CA ALA A 292 14.05 -5.58 13.94
C ALA A 292 13.49 -6.60 12.96
N VAL A 293 13.70 -6.37 11.67
CA VAL A 293 13.25 -7.24 10.58
C VAL A 293 14.39 -7.48 9.58
N ASP A 294 14.15 -8.36 8.64
CA ASP A 294 15.08 -8.60 7.54
C ASP A 294 15.27 -7.33 6.69
N PRO A 295 16.44 -7.17 6.03
CA PRO A 295 16.77 -6.00 5.24
C PRO A 295 15.71 -5.61 4.22
N ILE A 296 15.48 -4.31 4.12
CA ILE A 296 14.54 -3.64 3.23
C ILE A 296 13.11 -4.19 3.41
N PRO A 297 12.44 -3.92 4.56
CA PRO A 297 11.04 -4.27 4.78
C PRO A 297 10.13 -3.42 3.87
N ARG A 298 10.04 -3.82 2.59
CA ARG A 298 9.31 -3.06 1.58
C ARG A 298 7.80 -3.24 1.68
N ALA A 299 7.36 -4.48 1.89
CA ALA A 299 5.95 -4.83 1.95
C ALA A 299 5.62 -5.58 3.23
N PHE A 300 4.50 -5.24 3.82
CA PHE A 300 3.95 -5.94 4.96
C PHE A 300 2.43 -5.75 5.06
N SER A 301 1.76 -6.65 5.74
CA SER A 301 0.32 -6.61 5.95
C SER A 301 -0.07 -7.15 7.32
N LEU A 302 -1.06 -6.53 7.95
CA LEU A 302 -1.79 -7.13 9.05
C LEU A 302 -2.78 -8.16 8.48
N ASP A 303 -3.06 -9.20 9.25
CA ASP A 303 -4.22 -10.05 9.00
C ASP A 303 -5.52 -9.27 9.30
N PRO A 304 -6.69 -9.74 8.82
CA PRO A 304 -7.96 -9.03 9.04
C PRO A 304 -8.39 -8.86 10.50
N THR A 305 -7.85 -9.65 11.42
CA THR A 305 -8.12 -9.50 12.86
C THR A 305 -7.16 -8.54 13.55
N GLY A 306 -6.00 -8.27 12.95
CA GLY A 306 -4.90 -7.53 13.55
C GLY A 306 -4.06 -8.33 14.55
N ASN A 307 -4.26 -9.64 14.64
CA ASN A 307 -3.49 -10.49 15.56
C ASN A 307 -2.07 -10.80 15.06
N PHE A 308 -1.86 -10.71 13.75
CA PHE A 308 -0.59 -11.04 13.11
C PHE A 308 -0.16 -9.98 12.11
N LEU A 309 1.15 -9.76 12.04
CA LEU A 309 1.79 -8.93 11.03
C LEU A 309 2.77 -9.78 10.24
N PHE A 310 2.71 -9.67 8.92
CA PHE A 310 3.57 -10.39 7.96
C PHE A 310 4.44 -9.40 7.21
N VAL A 311 5.77 -9.54 7.33
CA VAL A 311 6.76 -8.60 6.79
C VAL A 311 7.69 -9.32 5.83
N THR A 312 7.90 -8.77 4.65
CA THR A 312 8.88 -9.29 3.69
C THR A 312 10.21 -8.54 3.78
N GLY A 313 11.32 -9.28 3.78
CA GLY A 313 12.65 -8.73 3.52
C GLY A 313 12.92 -8.78 2.02
N LEU A 314 13.06 -7.61 1.37
CA LEU A 314 13.24 -7.57 -0.09
C LEU A 314 14.50 -8.27 -0.55
N ASP A 315 15.61 -8.05 0.16
CA ASP A 315 16.93 -8.62 -0.18
C ASP A 315 17.06 -10.09 0.19
N THR A 316 16.41 -10.52 1.29
CA THR A 316 16.52 -11.89 1.77
C THR A 316 15.53 -12.83 1.11
N GLY A 317 14.44 -12.30 0.55
CA GLY A 317 13.36 -13.12 0.01
C GLY A 317 12.57 -13.88 1.08
N ASN A 318 12.63 -13.45 2.33
CA ASN A 318 11.90 -14.05 3.45
C ASN A 318 10.57 -13.37 3.72
N LEU A 319 9.65 -14.13 4.28
CA LEU A 319 8.41 -13.66 4.92
C LEU A 319 8.49 -13.97 6.40
N ILE A 320 8.38 -12.95 7.23
CA ILE A 320 8.44 -13.04 8.69
C ILE A 320 7.02 -12.88 9.24
N THR A 321 6.65 -13.76 10.16
CA THR A 321 5.39 -13.68 10.91
C THR A 321 5.65 -13.13 12.30
N PHE A 322 4.90 -12.11 12.69
CA PHE A 322 4.84 -11.58 14.05
C PHE A 322 3.46 -11.76 14.65
N ARG A 323 3.41 -12.03 15.95
CA ARG A 323 2.21 -11.84 16.77
C ARG A 323 2.16 -10.38 17.23
N VAL A 324 0.97 -9.81 17.15
CA VAL A 324 0.68 -8.45 17.65
C VAL A 324 0.08 -8.57 19.05
N ASP A 325 0.68 -7.90 20.01
CA ASP A 325 0.08 -7.71 21.33
C ASP A 325 -1.05 -6.67 21.24
N GLN A 326 -2.26 -7.09 21.57
CA GLN A 326 -3.46 -6.27 21.36
C GLN A 326 -3.57 -5.05 22.30
N GLN A 327 -2.79 -5.02 23.40
CA GLN A 327 -2.78 -3.90 24.33
C GLN A 327 -1.69 -2.89 24.00
N SER A 328 -0.48 -3.36 23.77
CA SER A 328 0.69 -2.50 23.54
C SER A 328 0.98 -2.23 22.06
N GLY A 329 0.43 -3.01 21.15
CA GLY A 329 0.81 -3.02 19.73
C GLY A 329 2.21 -3.60 19.47
N GLY A 330 2.86 -4.16 20.48
CA GLY A 330 4.19 -4.75 20.37
C GLY A 330 4.20 -5.98 19.47
N LEU A 331 5.34 -6.23 18.82
CA LEU A 331 5.52 -7.32 17.88
C LEU A 331 6.40 -8.41 18.50
N THR A 332 5.97 -9.67 18.40
CA THR A 332 6.77 -10.83 18.80
C THR A 332 6.98 -11.72 17.60
N ARG A 333 8.24 -11.93 17.19
CA ARG A 333 8.59 -12.79 16.04
C ARG A 333 8.22 -14.23 16.33
N LEU A 334 7.45 -14.85 15.44
CA LEU A 334 7.02 -16.25 15.52
C LEU A 334 7.81 -17.16 14.58
N ALA A 335 7.93 -16.74 13.32
CA ALA A 335 8.51 -17.55 12.26
C ALA A 335 9.16 -16.67 11.19
N SER A 336 10.02 -17.29 10.39
CA SER A 336 10.56 -16.74 9.15
C SER A 336 10.71 -17.88 8.16
N GLN A 337 10.28 -17.64 6.91
CA GLN A 337 10.38 -18.63 5.85
C GLN A 337 10.73 -18.00 4.51
N PRO A 338 11.51 -18.65 3.65
CA PRO A 338 11.80 -18.16 2.32
C PRO A 338 10.54 -18.22 1.46
N VAL A 339 10.27 -17.15 0.70
CA VAL A 339 9.17 -17.09 -0.26
C VAL A 339 9.66 -16.93 -1.70
N GLY A 340 10.81 -16.29 -1.89
CA GLY A 340 11.43 -16.10 -3.21
C GLY A 340 11.99 -14.69 -3.40
N SER A 341 12.39 -14.36 -4.63
CA SER A 341 13.15 -13.18 -4.97
C SER A 341 12.26 -11.94 -5.13
N LEU A 342 12.70 -10.82 -4.56
CA LEU A 342 12.05 -9.50 -4.63
C LEU A 342 10.56 -9.56 -4.25
N PRO A 343 10.20 -9.93 -2.99
CA PRO A 343 8.82 -9.88 -2.55
C PRO A 343 8.33 -8.43 -2.43
N MET A 344 7.33 -8.07 -3.24
CA MET A 344 6.90 -6.67 -3.43
C MET A 344 5.60 -6.32 -2.75
N TRP A 345 4.72 -7.31 -2.52
CA TRP A 345 3.41 -7.08 -1.92
C TRP A 345 2.92 -8.27 -1.11
N VAL A 346 2.19 -8.01 -0.03
CA VAL A 346 1.52 -9.01 0.79
C VAL A 346 0.05 -8.60 0.91
N LEU A 347 -0.86 -9.48 0.53
CA LEU A 347 -2.30 -9.34 0.77
C LEU A 347 -2.83 -10.53 1.55
N ILE A 348 -3.70 -10.26 2.51
CA ILE A 348 -4.37 -11.30 3.31
C ILE A 348 -5.85 -10.96 3.37
N ALA A 349 -6.68 -11.94 3.11
CA ALA A 349 -8.12 -11.78 3.19
C ALA A 349 -8.82 -13.04 3.71
N ASN A 350 -9.89 -12.85 4.45
CA ASN A 350 -10.93 -13.85 4.57
C ASN A 350 -11.73 -13.81 3.27
N LEU A 351 -11.76 -14.89 2.53
CA LEU A 351 -12.63 -14.99 1.37
C LEU A 351 -14.06 -15.23 1.85
N PRO A 352 -15.08 -14.67 1.16
CA PRO A 352 -16.46 -14.98 1.48
C PRO A 352 -16.74 -16.48 1.25
N ASP A 353 -17.62 -17.03 2.09
CA ASP A 353 -18.08 -18.42 1.99
C ASP A 353 -18.99 -18.65 0.77
#